data_390239e951eb4818e6919833ae0fa7b9
#
_entry.id   390239e951eb4818e6919833ae0fa7b9
#
_cell.length_a   1.000
_cell.length_b   1.000
_cell.length_c   1.000
_cell.angle_alpha   90.00
_cell.angle_beta   90.00
_cell.angle_gamma   90.00
#
_symmetry.space_group_name_H-M   'P 1'
#
loop_
_entity.id
_entity.type
_entity.pdbx_description
1 polymer ?
#
loop_
_entity_poly.entity_id
_entity_poly.type
_entity_poly.pdbx_seq_one_letter_code
_entity_poly.pdbx_strand_id
1 'polypeptide(L)'
;QAEDGIRDRSPSRGLGDVYKRQLLVIIAFLTTYAVVVEIITVVSIRAVKLTDLLLLFIYAEVLGMVAAFYKFRKIPITVPIFIAITALCRLIILQGKGINTVDLLYESGAILLLALSALAIRWNLINLVRPKGEEDRETE
;
A
#
# COMPACT_ATOMS: atom_id res chain seq x y z
N GLN A 1 -3.37 -35.25 -34.42
CA GLN A 1 -2.42 -35.27 -33.26
C GLN A 1 -2.15 -33.84 -32.84
N ALA A 2 -3.12 -33.23 -32.24
CA ALA A 2 -3.01 -31.94 -31.56
C ALA A 2 -3.65 -32.09 -30.21
N GLU A 3 -2.97 -32.81 -29.32
CA GLU A 3 -3.36 -32.97 -27.96
C GLU A 3 -2.09 -32.80 -27.14
N ASP A 4 -1.97 -31.67 -26.46
CA ASP A 4 -1.21 -31.52 -25.21
C ASP A 4 -0.89 -30.08 -24.93
N GLY A 5 -1.88 -29.20 -25.03
CA GLY A 5 -1.74 -27.79 -24.66
C GLY A 5 -2.63 -27.35 -23.51
N ILE A 6 -3.34 -28.25 -22.84
CA ILE A 6 -4.30 -27.87 -21.81
C ILE A 6 -4.12 -28.80 -20.63
N ARG A 7 -3.19 -28.48 -19.76
CA ARG A 7 -3.28 -28.97 -18.38
C ARG A 7 -2.14 -28.49 -17.54
N ASP A 8 -2.32 -27.33 -16.94
CA ASP A 8 -1.90 -27.13 -15.55
C ASP A 8 -2.65 -25.97 -14.95
N ARG A 9 -3.94 -26.13 -14.81
CA ARG A 9 -4.67 -25.40 -13.78
C ARG A 9 -4.62 -26.25 -12.53
N SER A 10 -3.50 -26.16 -11.81
CA SER A 10 -3.42 -26.78 -10.51
C SER A 10 -4.55 -26.24 -9.64
N PRO A 11 -5.42 -27.08 -9.07
CA PRO A 11 -6.56 -26.64 -8.24
C PRO A 11 -6.12 -25.86 -6.99
N SER A 12 -4.86 -25.98 -6.59
CA SER A 12 -4.25 -25.23 -5.49
C SER A 12 -4.14 -23.70 -5.74
N ARG A 13 -4.05 -23.25 -7.00
CA ARG A 13 -4.05 -21.81 -7.32
C ARG A 13 -5.43 -21.17 -7.14
N GLY A 14 -6.49 -21.88 -7.46
CA GLY A 14 -7.87 -21.39 -7.28
C GLY A 14 -8.27 -21.22 -5.82
N LEU A 15 -7.87 -22.15 -4.95
CA LEU A 15 -8.14 -22.09 -3.52
C LEU A 15 -7.41 -20.91 -2.85
N GLY A 16 -6.15 -20.68 -3.18
CA GLY A 16 -5.38 -19.54 -2.63
C GLY A 16 -5.97 -18.18 -3.02
N ASP A 17 -6.48 -18.04 -4.24
CA ASP A 17 -7.09 -16.80 -4.72
C ASP A 17 -8.45 -16.54 -4.07
N VAL A 18 -9.25 -17.57 -3.82
CA VAL A 18 -10.53 -17.47 -3.11
C VAL A 18 -10.30 -17.06 -1.65
N TYR A 19 -9.32 -17.66 -0.96
CA TYR A 19 -8.97 -17.30 0.42
C TYR A 19 -8.49 -15.85 0.52
N LYS A 20 -7.62 -15.41 -0.37
CA LYS A 20 -7.15 -14.01 -0.39
C LYS A 20 -8.29 -13.03 -0.59
N ARG A 21 -9.20 -13.33 -1.51
CA ARG A 21 -10.36 -12.49 -1.79
C ARG A 21 -11.31 -12.43 -0.60
N GLN A 22 -11.55 -13.55 0.05
CA GLN A 22 -12.41 -13.65 1.23
C GLN A 22 -11.80 -12.88 2.41
N LEU A 23 -10.50 -13.02 2.63
CA LEU A 23 -9.77 -12.28 3.67
C LEU A 23 -9.87 -10.76 3.44
N LEU A 24 -9.68 -10.30 2.20
CA LEU A 24 -9.82 -8.88 1.86
C LEU A 24 -11.23 -8.33 2.13
N VAL A 25 -12.26 -9.09 1.83
CA VAL A 25 -13.65 -8.70 2.14
C VAL A 25 -13.87 -8.60 3.64
N ILE A 26 -13.35 -9.55 4.42
CA ILE A 26 -13.44 -9.52 5.89
C ILE A 26 -12.72 -8.28 6.44
N ILE A 27 -11.51 -8.01 5.97
CA ILE A 27 -10.73 -6.82 6.38
C ILE A 27 -11.50 -5.54 6.04
N ALA A 28 -12.06 -5.43 4.83
CA ALA A 28 -12.86 -4.27 4.43
C ALA A 28 -14.06 -4.07 5.35
N PHE A 29 -14.75 -5.15 5.69
CA PHE A 29 -15.94 -5.08 6.56
C PHE A 29 -15.58 -4.66 7.99
N LEU A 30 -14.53 -5.27 8.56
CA LEU A 30 -14.04 -4.92 9.90
C LEU A 30 -13.53 -3.48 9.96
N THR A 31 -12.82 -3.04 8.93
CA THR A 31 -12.30 -1.67 8.86
C THR A 31 -13.43 -0.66 8.73
N THR A 32 -14.44 -0.94 7.92
CA THR A 32 -15.62 -0.08 7.79
C THR A 32 -16.37 0.01 9.12
N TYR A 33 -16.54 -1.10 9.82
CA TYR A 33 -17.14 -1.12 11.16
C TYR A 33 -16.34 -0.25 12.13
N ALA A 34 -15.00 -0.40 12.15
CA ALA A 34 -14.11 0.40 13.01
C ALA A 34 -14.23 1.90 12.72
N VAL A 35 -14.32 2.30 11.44
CA VAL A 35 -14.52 3.71 11.04
C VAL A 35 -15.84 4.26 11.61
N VAL A 36 -16.92 3.50 11.50
CA VAL A 36 -18.23 3.93 12.01
C VAL A 36 -18.20 4.11 13.52
N VAL A 37 -17.61 3.17 14.25
CA VAL A 37 -17.46 3.25 15.71
C VAL A 37 -16.62 4.46 16.11
N GLU A 38 -15.53 4.70 15.43
CA GLU A 38 -14.63 5.84 15.70
C GLU A 38 -15.35 7.17 15.46
N ILE A 39 -16.07 7.31 14.36
CA ILE A 39 -16.85 8.51 14.05
C ILE A 39 -17.90 8.77 15.13
N ILE A 40 -18.63 7.75 15.55
CA ILE A 40 -19.64 7.86 16.62
C ILE A 40 -18.98 8.30 17.92
N THR A 41 -17.84 7.73 18.26
CA THR A 41 -17.08 8.07 19.47
C THR A 41 -16.64 9.53 19.47
N VAL A 42 -16.04 9.98 18.36
CA VAL A 42 -15.57 11.37 18.18
C VAL A 42 -16.73 12.36 18.29
N VAL A 43 -17.86 12.07 17.64
CA VAL A 43 -19.06 12.91 17.69
C VAL A 43 -19.67 12.95 19.10
N SER A 44 -19.68 11.82 19.81
CA SER A 44 -20.25 11.71 21.16
C SER A 44 -19.45 12.51 22.19
N ILE A 45 -18.13 12.50 22.07
CA ILE A 45 -17.23 13.23 23.00
C ILE A 45 -17.22 14.73 22.68
N ARG A 46 -17.67 15.17 21.52
CA ARG A 46 -17.63 16.56 21.02
C ARG A 46 -16.24 17.21 21.07
N ALA A 47 -15.19 16.40 21.15
CA ALA A 47 -13.80 16.84 21.14
C ALA A 47 -13.01 15.99 20.15
N VAL A 48 -12.60 16.60 19.05
CA VAL A 48 -11.80 15.94 18.03
C VAL A 48 -10.33 16.11 18.40
N LYS A 49 -9.64 15.02 18.67
CA LYS A 49 -8.20 15.01 18.89
C LYS A 49 -7.49 14.71 17.58
N LEU A 50 -6.27 15.19 17.44
CA LEU A 50 -5.43 14.90 16.27
C LEU A 50 -5.22 13.40 16.10
N THR A 51 -5.10 12.65 17.20
CA THR A 51 -4.97 11.20 17.23
C THR A 51 -6.17 10.51 16.56
N ASP A 52 -7.39 10.97 16.79
CA ASP A 52 -8.62 10.39 16.25
C ASP A 52 -8.66 10.58 14.72
N LEU A 53 -8.26 11.77 14.25
CA LEU A 53 -8.14 12.03 12.82
C LEU A 53 -7.08 11.16 12.15
N LEU A 54 -5.94 10.96 12.81
CA LEU A 54 -4.88 10.09 12.29
C LEU A 54 -5.32 8.63 12.23
N LEU A 55 -6.09 8.17 13.23
CA LEU A 55 -6.66 6.83 13.25
C LEU A 55 -7.64 6.62 12.09
N LEU A 56 -8.53 7.59 11.85
CA LEU A 56 -9.43 7.57 10.70
C LEU A 56 -8.68 7.54 9.37
N PHE A 57 -7.58 8.26 9.28
CA PHE A 57 -6.70 8.22 8.10
C PHE A 57 -6.10 6.84 7.86
N ILE A 58 -5.65 6.15 8.92
CA ILE A 58 -5.14 4.77 8.84
C ILE A 58 -6.23 3.84 8.32
N TYR A 59 -7.45 3.95 8.82
CA TYR A 59 -8.56 3.14 8.33
C TYR A 59 -8.89 3.41 6.87
N ALA A 60 -8.91 4.68 6.46
CA ALA A 60 -9.13 5.05 5.05
C ALA A 60 -8.03 4.50 4.13
N GLU A 61 -6.79 4.48 4.59
CA GLU A 61 -5.66 3.94 3.84
C GLU A 61 -5.74 2.42 3.70
N VAL A 62 -6.13 1.70 4.77
CA VAL A 62 -6.38 0.25 4.71
C VAL A 62 -7.50 -0.06 3.73
N LEU A 63 -8.61 0.69 3.75
CA LEU A 63 -9.70 0.53 2.78
C LEU A 63 -9.25 0.79 1.35
N GLY A 64 -8.42 1.82 1.15
CA GLY A 64 -7.82 2.12 -0.14
C GLY A 64 -6.94 0.99 -0.68
N MET A 65 -6.14 0.37 0.20
CA MET A 65 -5.36 -0.82 -0.14
C MET A 65 -6.25 -1.98 -0.57
N VAL A 66 -7.26 -2.30 0.24
CA VAL A 66 -8.19 -3.40 -0.04
C VAL A 66 -8.90 -3.17 -1.37
N ALA A 67 -9.36 -1.96 -1.64
CA ALA A 67 -9.98 -1.58 -2.89
C ALA A 67 -9.03 -1.72 -4.09
N ALA A 68 -7.79 -1.30 -3.95
CA ALA A 68 -6.76 -1.45 -4.97
C ALA A 68 -6.46 -2.93 -5.27
N PHE A 69 -6.34 -3.75 -4.24
CA PHE A 69 -6.18 -5.20 -4.38
C PHE A 69 -7.35 -5.86 -5.11
N TYR A 70 -8.56 -5.45 -4.78
CA TYR A 70 -9.76 -6.01 -5.38
C TYR A 70 -9.87 -5.64 -6.87
N LYS A 71 -9.50 -4.41 -7.22
CA LYS A 71 -9.61 -3.88 -8.58
C LYS A 71 -8.51 -4.37 -9.52
N PHE A 72 -7.26 -4.43 -9.07
CA PHE A 72 -6.12 -4.61 -9.95
C PHE A 72 -5.56 -6.04 -10.00
N ARG A 73 -6.01 -6.97 -9.18
CA ARG A 73 -5.52 -8.37 -9.10
C ARG A 73 -3.98 -8.52 -8.97
N LYS A 74 -3.23 -7.47 -9.21
CA LYS A 74 -1.78 -7.37 -9.03
C LYS A 74 -1.50 -6.15 -8.19
N ILE A 75 -0.68 -6.32 -7.15
CA ILE A 75 -0.25 -5.22 -6.31
C ILE A 75 0.83 -4.47 -7.06
N PRO A 76 0.64 -3.20 -7.44
CA PRO A 76 1.78 -2.37 -7.78
C PRO A 76 2.63 -2.23 -6.52
N ILE A 77 3.87 -2.67 -6.57
CA ILE A 77 4.85 -2.66 -5.46
C ILE A 77 4.98 -1.26 -4.84
N THR A 78 4.68 -0.24 -5.61
CA THR A 78 4.73 1.17 -5.21
C THR A 78 3.74 1.52 -4.10
N VAL A 79 2.54 0.90 -4.07
CA VAL A 79 1.50 1.22 -3.08
C VAL A 79 1.92 0.89 -1.65
N PRO A 80 2.46 -0.30 -1.33
CA PRO A 80 2.95 -0.61 0.01
C PRO A 80 4.06 0.33 0.50
N ILE A 81 4.92 0.81 -0.40
CA ILE A 81 6.00 1.74 -0.06
C ILE A 81 5.44 3.10 0.31
N PHE A 82 4.47 3.62 -0.45
CA PHE A 82 3.79 4.87 -0.10
C PHE A 82 3.11 4.79 1.27
N ILE A 83 2.47 3.67 1.57
CA ILE A 83 1.83 3.44 2.86
C ILE A 83 2.85 3.41 3.99
N ALA A 84 4.00 2.77 3.79
CA ALA A 84 5.08 2.77 4.77
C ALA A 84 5.61 4.18 5.04
N ILE A 85 5.80 5.00 4.01
CA ILE A 85 6.24 6.40 4.14
C ILE A 85 5.20 7.21 4.92
N THR A 86 3.93 7.11 4.56
CA THR A 86 2.86 7.85 5.25
C THR A 86 2.66 7.40 6.69
N ALA A 87 2.86 6.12 7.00
CA ALA A 87 2.82 5.58 8.35
C ALA A 87 3.96 6.17 9.23
N LEU A 88 5.17 6.23 8.71
CA LEU A 88 6.30 6.85 9.41
C LEU A 88 6.09 8.35 9.62
N CYS A 89 5.59 9.07 8.62
CA CYS A 89 5.24 10.49 8.78
C CYS A 89 4.21 10.71 9.88
N ARG A 90 3.21 9.84 10.01
CA ARG A 90 2.22 9.91 11.09
C ARG A 90 2.83 9.63 12.44
N LEU A 91 3.75 8.66 12.52
CA LEU A 91 4.45 8.35 13.75
C LEU A 91 5.19 9.60 14.26
N ILE A 92 5.90 10.30 13.39
CA ILE A 92 6.59 11.55 13.71
C ILE A 92 5.61 12.62 14.22
N ILE A 93 4.45 12.78 13.56
CA ILE A 93 3.44 13.77 13.96
C ILE A 93 2.82 13.43 15.33
N LEU A 94 2.58 12.14 15.60
CA LEU A 94 1.99 11.68 16.86
C LEU A 94 2.93 11.82 18.06
N GLN A 95 4.23 11.68 17.86
CA GLN A 95 5.22 11.73 18.94
C GLN A 95 5.33 13.14 19.57
N GLY A 96 4.99 14.19 18.82
CA GLY A 96 4.85 15.54 19.35
C GLY A 96 6.11 16.11 20.02
N LYS A 97 5.92 16.89 21.09
CA LYS A 97 6.99 17.70 21.71
C LYS A 97 7.96 16.95 22.65
N GLY A 98 7.92 15.62 22.70
CA GLY A 98 8.72 14.81 23.64
C GLY A 98 9.82 13.97 23.01
N ILE A 99 10.11 14.14 21.73
CA ILE A 99 11.03 13.28 20.98
C ILE A 99 12.48 13.72 21.19
N ASN A 100 13.35 12.74 21.43
CA ASN A 100 14.78 12.96 21.31
C ASN A 100 15.12 13.26 19.84
N THR A 101 15.91 14.27 19.59
CA THR A 101 16.36 14.68 18.24
C THR A 101 16.98 13.52 17.47
N VAL A 102 17.58 12.57 18.18
CA VAL A 102 18.22 11.38 17.61
C VAL A 102 17.17 10.41 17.01
N ASP A 103 16.05 10.19 17.71
CA ASP A 103 14.97 9.31 17.22
C ASP A 103 14.34 9.89 15.95
N LEU A 104 14.14 11.22 15.92
CA LEU A 104 13.65 11.93 14.74
C LEU A 104 14.61 11.80 13.55
N LEU A 105 15.91 11.78 13.79
CA LEU A 105 16.92 11.59 12.75
C LEU A 105 16.86 10.18 12.16
N TYR A 106 16.69 9.15 12.99
CA TYR A 106 16.54 7.77 12.52
C TYR A 106 15.25 7.59 11.71
N GLU A 107 14.13 8.15 12.17
CA GLU A 107 12.84 8.07 11.46
C GLU A 107 12.88 8.79 10.11
N SER A 108 13.46 9.99 10.07
CA SER A 108 13.64 10.73 8.82
C SER A 108 14.58 10.02 7.84
N GLY A 109 15.63 9.38 8.35
CA GLY A 109 16.51 8.51 7.56
C GLY A 109 15.78 7.31 6.96
N ALA A 110 14.90 6.67 7.73
CA ALA A 110 14.06 5.56 7.25
C ALA A 110 13.12 6.01 6.12
N ILE A 111 12.49 7.18 6.25
CA ILE A 111 11.65 7.76 5.19
C ILE A 111 12.46 8.02 3.92
N LEU A 112 13.66 8.56 4.06
CA LEU A 112 14.55 8.82 2.92
C LEU A 112 14.93 7.52 2.20
N LEU A 113 15.27 6.46 2.96
CA LEU A 113 15.58 5.14 2.38
C LEU A 113 14.40 4.55 1.63
N LEU A 114 13.20 4.64 2.19
CA LEU A 114 11.97 4.19 1.52
C LEU A 114 11.67 5.00 0.25
N ALA A 115 11.86 6.30 0.29
CA ALA A 115 11.68 7.16 -0.87
C ALA A 115 12.69 6.84 -2.00
N LEU A 116 13.95 6.59 -1.64
CA LEU A 116 14.97 6.15 -2.60
C LEU A 116 14.65 4.77 -3.18
N SER A 117 14.15 3.84 -2.36
CA SER A 117 13.69 2.53 -2.81
C SER A 117 12.53 2.65 -3.81
N ALA A 118 11.56 3.50 -3.52
CA ALA A 118 10.44 3.77 -4.44
C ALA A 118 10.92 4.34 -5.78
N LEU A 119 11.87 5.26 -5.73
CA LEU A 119 12.47 5.86 -6.92
C LEU A 119 13.24 4.83 -7.75
N ALA A 120 14.04 3.98 -7.10
CA ALA A 120 14.80 2.92 -7.76
C ALA A 120 13.89 1.91 -8.48
N ILE A 121 12.81 1.49 -7.83
CA ILE A 121 11.81 0.59 -8.43
C ILE A 121 11.14 1.26 -9.64
N ARG A 122 10.76 2.52 -9.51
CA ARG A 122 10.16 3.27 -10.61
C ARG A 122 11.12 3.41 -11.81
N TRP A 123 12.38 3.69 -11.55
CA TRP A 123 13.41 3.81 -12.59
C TRP A 123 13.61 2.48 -13.33
N ASN A 124 13.70 1.38 -12.60
CA ASN A 124 13.86 0.06 -13.20
C ASN A 124 12.65 -0.34 -14.05
N LEU A 125 11.43 -0.02 -13.61
CA LEU A 125 10.20 -0.25 -14.39
C LEU A 125 10.20 0.55 -15.71
N ILE A 126 10.63 1.80 -15.69
CA ILE A 126 10.69 2.65 -16.88
C ILE A 126 11.70 2.09 -17.89
N ASN A 127 12.85 1.63 -17.43
CA ASN A 127 13.88 1.05 -18.29
C ASN A 127 13.47 -0.31 -18.89
N LEU A 128 12.62 -1.09 -18.18
CA LEU A 128 12.08 -2.35 -18.71
C LEU A 128 10.95 -2.14 -19.73
N VAL A 129 10.25 -1.00 -19.67
CA VAL A 129 9.14 -0.65 -20.56
C VAL A 129 9.62 0.12 -21.80
N ARG A 130 10.86 0.63 -21.84
CA ARG A 130 11.43 1.19 -23.06
C ARG A 130 11.56 0.10 -24.11
N PRO A 131 10.79 0.14 -25.21
CA PRO A 131 10.98 -0.80 -26.31
C PRO A 131 12.37 -0.55 -26.93
N LYS A 132 13.12 -1.62 -27.08
CA LYS A 132 14.45 -1.71 -27.68
C LYS A 132 14.40 -1.43 -29.21
N GLY A 133 13.72 -0.38 -29.63
CA GLY A 133 13.39 -0.12 -31.03
C GLY A 133 13.81 1.26 -31.57
N GLU A 134 14.49 2.08 -30.81
CA GLU A 134 14.90 3.41 -31.29
C GLU A 134 16.40 3.58 -31.54
N GLU A 135 17.22 2.60 -31.19
CA GLU A 135 18.67 2.70 -31.47
C GLU A 135 19.03 2.42 -32.94
N ASP A 136 18.12 1.85 -33.74
CA ASP A 136 18.43 1.50 -35.14
C ASP A 136 18.04 2.60 -36.15
N ARG A 137 17.52 3.74 -35.69
CA ARG A 137 17.12 4.85 -36.58
C ARG A 137 18.06 6.05 -36.61
N GLU A 138 19.08 6.09 -35.78
CA GLU A 138 20.04 7.20 -35.76
C GLU A 138 21.35 6.85 -36.50
N THR A 139 21.45 5.69 -37.15
CA THR A 139 22.65 5.28 -37.92
C THR A 139 22.41 5.08 -39.42
N GLU A 140 21.30 5.58 -40.00
CA GLU A 140 21.16 5.65 -41.47
C GLU A 140 21.19 7.08 -41.99
#